data_4bc98287eae9186f5066c079c0665213
#
_entry.id   4bc98287eae9186f5066c079c0665213
#
_cell.length_a   1.000
_cell.length_b   1.000
_cell.length_c   1.000
_cell.angle_alpha   90.00
_cell.angle_beta   90.00
_cell.angle_gamma   90.00
#
_symmetry.space_group_name_H-M   'P 1'
#
loop_
_entity.id
_entity.type
_entity.pdbx_description
1 polymer ?
#
loop_
_entity_poly.entity_id
_entity_poly.type
_entity_poly.pdbx_seq_one_letter_code
_entity_poly.pdbx_strand_id
1 'polypeptide(L)'
;MATDVVMAMGGFPKLSQYNMVASLGIEIVTPVPSLFTFNINETTLHDLHGVAVVDAKVKLVGYPESYNGPLMVTHWGISGPAVLKTSALAARWLNEKAYVNTVLVSWVNLSEEELRQQLNENIRSNPKKMISNLGLDGVPKRLWDFILSRAQTPVSKQSADLSKYEFNKI
;
A
#
# COMPACT_ATOMS: atom_id res chain seq x y z
N MET A 1 -23.88 -40.55 23.06
CA MET A 1 -24.26 -39.56 22.00
C MET A 1 -23.74 -38.21 22.47
N ALA A 2 -23.10 -37.45 21.54
CA ALA A 2 -22.73 -36.06 21.85
C ALA A 2 -23.96 -35.16 21.57
N THR A 3 -24.19 -34.20 22.44
CA THR A 3 -25.25 -33.18 22.27
C THR A 3 -24.79 -32.07 21.36
N ASP A 4 -23.49 -31.80 21.30
CA ASP A 4 -22.86 -30.73 20.52
C ASP A 4 -21.60 -31.26 19.86
N VAL A 5 -21.33 -30.76 18.64
CA VAL A 5 -20.13 -31.10 17.86
C VAL A 5 -19.44 -29.82 17.42
N VAL A 6 -18.17 -29.66 17.77
CA VAL A 6 -17.32 -28.53 17.32
C VAL A 6 -16.42 -29.01 16.20
N MET A 7 -16.50 -28.35 15.06
CA MET A 7 -15.65 -28.60 13.89
C MET A 7 -14.51 -27.60 13.85
N ALA A 8 -13.29 -28.04 14.13
CA ALA A 8 -12.08 -27.20 14.15
C ALA A 8 -11.06 -27.72 13.11
N MET A 9 -11.47 -27.77 11.84
CA MET A 9 -10.75 -28.46 10.76
C MET A 9 -9.69 -27.59 10.06
N GLY A 10 -9.55 -26.30 10.43
CA GLY A 10 -8.72 -25.35 9.70
C GLY A 10 -9.35 -24.95 8.35
N GLY A 11 -8.57 -24.26 7.51
CA GLY A 11 -8.97 -23.86 6.17
C GLY A 11 -8.43 -24.80 5.09
N PHE A 12 -9.18 -24.93 4.00
CA PHE A 12 -8.79 -25.75 2.85
C PHE A 12 -8.75 -24.92 1.56
N PRO A 13 -7.75 -25.14 0.67
CA PRO A 13 -7.63 -24.39 -0.57
C PRO A 13 -8.62 -24.84 -1.67
N LYS A 14 -9.18 -26.05 -1.57
CA LYS A 14 -10.11 -26.59 -2.58
C LYS A 14 -11.51 -26.76 -2.02
N LEU A 15 -12.52 -26.34 -2.79
CA LEU A 15 -13.93 -26.44 -2.42
C LEU A 15 -14.34 -27.87 -2.07
N SER A 16 -13.84 -28.89 -2.81
CA SER A 16 -14.14 -30.30 -2.56
C SER A 16 -13.76 -30.80 -1.16
N GLN A 17 -12.84 -30.14 -0.49
CA GLN A 17 -12.39 -30.50 0.85
C GLN A 17 -13.44 -30.10 1.92
N TYR A 18 -14.42 -29.31 1.56
CA TYR A 18 -15.56 -28.93 2.42
C TYR A 18 -16.78 -29.85 2.26
N ASN A 19 -16.71 -30.90 1.43
CA ASN A 19 -17.84 -31.80 1.18
C ASN A 19 -18.43 -32.40 2.47
N MET A 20 -17.60 -32.68 3.48
CA MET A 20 -18.08 -33.19 4.75
C MET A 20 -18.97 -32.16 5.46
N VAL A 21 -18.64 -30.87 5.40
CA VAL A 21 -19.43 -29.80 5.98
C VAL A 21 -20.74 -29.61 5.17
N ALA A 22 -20.61 -29.64 3.84
CA ALA A 22 -21.76 -29.55 2.92
C ALA A 22 -22.76 -30.67 3.11
N SER A 23 -22.28 -31.91 3.39
CA SER A 23 -23.14 -33.06 3.66
C SER A 23 -24.01 -32.93 4.94
N LEU A 24 -23.67 -32.00 5.82
CA LEU A 24 -24.47 -31.63 6.98
C LEU A 24 -25.55 -30.59 6.69
N GLY A 25 -25.76 -30.21 5.42
CA GLY A 25 -26.73 -29.19 4.99
C GLY A 25 -26.22 -27.75 5.18
N ILE A 26 -24.93 -27.56 5.44
CA ILE A 26 -24.32 -26.24 5.58
C ILE A 26 -23.90 -25.75 4.22
N GLU A 27 -24.38 -24.54 3.85
CA GLU A 27 -23.94 -23.86 2.62
C GLU A 27 -22.48 -23.45 2.70
N ILE A 28 -21.70 -23.80 1.68
CA ILE A 28 -20.29 -23.42 1.59
C ILE A 28 -20.12 -22.28 0.61
N VAL A 29 -19.78 -21.12 1.13
CA VAL A 29 -19.37 -19.97 0.32
C VAL A 29 -17.99 -20.25 -0.25
N THR A 30 -17.87 -20.23 -1.58
CA THR A 30 -16.61 -20.53 -2.29
C THR A 30 -15.44 -19.72 -1.71
N PRO A 31 -14.35 -20.39 -1.27
CA PRO A 31 -13.15 -19.70 -0.81
C PRO A 31 -12.50 -18.90 -1.94
N VAL A 32 -11.99 -17.73 -1.62
CA VAL A 32 -11.20 -16.91 -2.55
C VAL A 32 -9.84 -16.60 -1.91
N PRO A 33 -8.77 -16.46 -2.70
CA PRO A 33 -7.47 -16.01 -2.19
C PRO A 33 -7.60 -14.68 -1.43
N SER A 34 -6.95 -14.62 -0.28
CA SER A 34 -6.89 -13.43 0.57
C SER A 34 -5.54 -13.37 1.28
N LEU A 35 -5.23 -12.23 1.90
CA LEU A 35 -4.00 -12.06 2.67
C LEU A 35 -2.72 -12.26 1.81
N PHE A 36 -2.66 -11.57 0.68
CA PHE A 36 -1.57 -11.66 -0.30
C PHE A 36 -0.93 -10.29 -0.54
N THR A 37 0.28 -10.32 -1.07
CA THR A 37 1.04 -9.15 -1.51
C THR A 37 0.57 -8.69 -2.90
N PHE A 38 0.78 -7.41 -3.24
CA PHE A 38 0.46 -6.91 -4.57
C PHE A 38 1.70 -6.92 -5.46
N ASN A 39 1.59 -7.59 -6.60
CA ASN A 39 2.56 -7.47 -7.67
C ASN A 39 2.32 -6.15 -8.40
N ILE A 40 3.37 -5.37 -8.59
CA ILE A 40 3.32 -4.08 -9.26
C ILE A 40 4.13 -4.16 -10.54
N ASN A 41 3.52 -3.84 -11.68
CA ASN A 41 4.19 -3.92 -12.98
C ASN A 41 5.18 -2.77 -13.24
N GLU A 42 5.24 -1.78 -12.35
CA GLU A 42 6.16 -0.67 -12.47
C GLU A 42 7.56 -1.06 -11.99
N THR A 43 8.45 -1.34 -12.93
CA THR A 43 9.80 -1.86 -12.65
C THR A 43 10.68 -0.88 -11.86
N THR A 44 10.50 0.43 -12.03
CA THR A 44 11.27 1.45 -11.29
C THR A 44 10.98 1.44 -9.79
N LEU A 45 9.79 0.97 -9.38
CA LEU A 45 9.48 0.77 -7.96
C LEU A 45 10.32 -0.36 -7.37
N HIS A 46 10.65 -1.38 -8.16
CA HIS A 46 11.41 -2.54 -7.69
C HIS A 46 12.84 -2.18 -7.26
N ASP A 47 13.40 -1.09 -7.78
CA ASP A 47 14.70 -0.56 -7.37
C ASP A 47 14.70 -0.10 -5.90
N LEU A 48 13.50 0.13 -5.33
CA LEU A 48 13.31 0.47 -3.92
C LEU A 48 13.15 -0.76 -3.01
N HIS A 49 13.39 -1.98 -3.49
CA HIS A 49 13.24 -3.17 -2.66
C HIS A 49 13.95 -3.03 -1.31
N GLY A 50 13.31 -3.50 -0.24
CA GLY A 50 13.75 -3.35 1.13
C GLY A 50 13.42 -2.00 1.78
N VAL A 51 12.95 -1.00 1.03
CA VAL A 51 12.46 0.26 1.60
C VAL A 51 11.13 -0.01 2.29
N ALA A 52 11.01 0.46 3.53
CA ALA A 52 9.79 0.35 4.32
C ALA A 52 9.40 1.70 4.90
N VAL A 53 8.10 1.91 5.04
CA VAL A 53 7.49 3.03 5.76
C VAL A 53 6.56 2.50 6.84
N VAL A 54 6.43 3.23 7.93
CA VAL A 54 5.74 2.74 9.14
C VAL A 54 4.23 2.95 9.04
N ASP A 55 3.80 4.01 8.36
CA ASP A 55 2.39 4.39 8.30
C ASP A 55 2.01 4.89 6.91
N ALA A 56 1.95 3.95 5.97
CA ALA A 56 1.44 4.18 4.63
C ALA A 56 -0.09 3.98 4.60
N LYS A 57 -0.75 4.58 3.63
CA LYS A 57 -2.15 4.34 3.31
C LYS A 57 -2.27 3.67 1.96
N VAL A 58 -2.98 2.55 1.91
CA VAL A 58 -3.23 1.76 0.68
C VAL A 58 -4.70 1.80 0.33
N LYS A 59 -5.01 2.13 -0.93
CA LYS A 59 -6.36 2.18 -1.48
C LYS A 59 -6.40 1.52 -2.86
N LEU A 60 -7.41 0.70 -3.10
CA LEU A 60 -7.71 0.16 -4.44
C LEU A 60 -8.66 1.11 -5.17
N VAL A 61 -8.40 1.39 -6.44
CA VAL A 61 -9.28 2.24 -7.25
C VAL A 61 -10.62 1.54 -7.46
N GLY A 62 -11.71 2.21 -7.10
CA GLY A 62 -13.06 1.67 -7.16
C GLY A 62 -13.50 0.85 -5.93
N TYR A 63 -12.61 0.61 -4.97
CA TYR A 63 -12.98 0.05 -3.67
C TYR A 63 -13.20 1.18 -2.66
N PRO A 64 -14.26 1.12 -1.82
CA PRO A 64 -14.62 2.26 -0.97
C PRO A 64 -13.61 2.54 0.15
N GLU A 65 -12.98 1.51 0.66
CA GLU A 65 -12.13 1.60 1.85
C GLU A 65 -10.64 1.76 1.51
N SER A 66 -9.90 2.31 2.47
CA SER A 66 -8.44 2.39 2.47
C SER A 66 -7.91 1.93 3.82
N TYR A 67 -6.70 1.36 3.84
CA TYR A 67 -6.11 0.82 5.06
C TYR A 67 -4.72 1.38 5.28
N ASN A 68 -4.44 1.69 6.55
CA ASN A 68 -3.16 2.23 6.99
C ASN A 68 -2.32 1.17 7.70
N GLY A 69 -1.03 1.40 7.70
CA GLY A 69 -0.05 0.63 8.45
C GLY A 69 1.29 0.51 7.73
N PRO A 70 2.19 -0.29 8.28
CA PRO A 70 3.49 -0.54 7.67
C PRO A 70 3.35 -1.12 6.26
N LEU A 71 4.19 -0.59 5.35
CA LEU A 71 4.31 -1.04 3.98
C LEU A 71 5.78 -1.21 3.63
N MET A 72 6.11 -2.24 2.88
CA MET A 72 7.46 -2.52 2.39
C MET A 72 7.43 -2.78 0.88
N VAL A 73 8.39 -2.21 0.17
CA VAL A 73 8.64 -2.51 -1.24
C VAL A 73 9.44 -3.81 -1.34
N THR A 74 9.00 -4.70 -2.21
CA THR A 74 9.64 -5.98 -2.53
C THR A 74 10.20 -5.98 -3.95
N HIS A 75 10.87 -7.04 -4.34
CA HIS A 75 11.41 -7.21 -5.72
C HIS A 75 10.32 -7.30 -6.81
N TRP A 76 9.06 -7.53 -6.42
CA TRP A 76 7.93 -7.69 -7.37
C TRP A 76 6.75 -6.74 -7.11
N GLY A 77 6.85 -5.89 -6.08
CA GLY A 77 5.77 -4.97 -5.76
C GLY A 77 5.79 -4.52 -4.32
N ILE A 78 4.65 -4.60 -3.63
CA ILE A 78 4.48 -4.11 -2.26
C ILE A 78 3.87 -5.17 -1.33
N SER A 79 4.29 -5.13 -0.07
CA SER A 79 3.84 -6.01 1.00
C SER A 79 3.73 -5.23 2.33
N GLY A 80 3.43 -5.93 3.39
CA GLY A 80 3.31 -5.37 4.74
C GLY A 80 1.87 -5.31 5.23
N PRO A 81 1.65 -5.01 6.52
CA PRO A 81 0.35 -5.03 7.15
C PRO A 81 -0.75 -4.25 6.44
N ALA A 82 -0.45 -3.04 5.91
CA ALA A 82 -1.42 -2.26 5.14
C ALA A 82 -1.89 -3.00 3.88
N VAL A 83 -0.97 -3.63 3.14
CA VAL A 83 -1.26 -4.38 1.91
C VAL A 83 -2.02 -5.67 2.22
N LEU A 84 -1.55 -6.43 3.21
CA LEU A 84 -2.18 -7.69 3.62
C LEU A 84 -3.61 -7.47 4.12
N LYS A 85 -3.85 -6.42 4.89
CA LYS A 85 -5.19 -6.04 5.35
C LYS A 85 -6.09 -5.64 4.18
N THR A 86 -5.58 -4.82 3.25
CA THR A 86 -6.31 -4.44 2.04
C THR A 86 -6.69 -5.65 1.21
N SER A 87 -5.76 -6.58 0.97
CA SER A 87 -6.01 -7.80 0.19
C SER A 87 -7.02 -8.73 0.87
N ALA A 88 -7.00 -8.82 2.20
CA ALA A 88 -7.92 -9.67 2.95
C ALA A 88 -9.35 -9.12 2.94
N LEU A 89 -9.53 -7.84 3.20
CA LEU A 89 -10.86 -7.23 3.31
C LEU A 89 -11.49 -6.99 1.93
N ALA A 90 -10.70 -6.70 0.90
CA ALA A 90 -11.16 -6.57 -0.48
C ALA A 90 -11.14 -7.91 -1.26
N ALA A 91 -10.89 -9.06 -0.62
CA ALA A 91 -10.62 -10.33 -1.31
C ALA A 91 -11.69 -10.72 -2.33
N ARG A 92 -12.97 -10.64 -1.97
CA ARG A 92 -14.09 -10.99 -2.86
C ARG A 92 -14.22 -10.01 -4.02
N TRP A 93 -14.13 -8.72 -3.72
CA TRP A 93 -14.16 -7.68 -4.74
C TRP A 93 -12.97 -7.80 -5.72
N LEU A 94 -11.78 -8.12 -5.22
CA LEU A 94 -10.60 -8.40 -6.06
C LEU A 94 -10.80 -9.65 -6.92
N ASN A 95 -11.42 -10.70 -6.38
CA ASN A 95 -11.75 -11.90 -7.14
C ASN A 95 -12.69 -11.59 -8.33
N GLU A 96 -13.70 -10.76 -8.14
CA GLU A 96 -14.62 -10.29 -9.20
C GLU A 96 -13.88 -9.47 -10.28
N LYS A 97 -12.78 -8.84 -9.93
CA LYS A 97 -11.89 -8.09 -10.85
C LYS A 97 -10.74 -8.94 -11.41
N ALA A 98 -10.80 -10.26 -11.25
CA ALA A 98 -9.73 -11.18 -11.64
C ALA A 98 -8.34 -10.78 -11.07
N TYR A 99 -8.32 -10.15 -9.89
CA TYR A 99 -7.12 -9.67 -9.20
C TYR A 99 -6.30 -8.63 -9.98
N VAL A 100 -6.91 -7.93 -10.94
CA VAL A 100 -6.27 -6.84 -11.69
C VAL A 100 -6.90 -5.52 -11.29
N ASN A 101 -6.11 -4.65 -10.69
CA ASN A 101 -6.56 -3.33 -10.26
C ASN A 101 -5.41 -2.33 -10.15
N THR A 102 -5.74 -1.04 -10.08
CA THR A 102 -4.79 0.02 -9.75
C THR A 102 -4.80 0.24 -8.23
N VAL A 103 -3.61 0.26 -7.64
CA VAL A 103 -3.42 0.60 -6.24
C VAL A 103 -2.87 2.02 -6.11
N LEU A 104 -3.45 2.79 -5.21
CA LEU A 104 -2.96 4.09 -4.79
C LEU A 104 -2.27 3.92 -3.44
N VAL A 105 -1.05 4.45 -3.34
CA VAL A 105 -0.25 4.41 -2.12
C VAL A 105 0.07 5.84 -1.71
N SER A 106 -0.36 6.25 -0.52
CA SER A 106 0.23 7.39 0.19
C SER A 106 1.33 6.85 1.11
N TRP A 107 2.54 7.34 0.93
CA TRP A 107 3.70 6.88 1.69
C TRP A 107 3.74 7.39 3.13
N VAL A 108 2.84 8.31 3.46
CA VAL A 108 2.62 8.86 4.79
C VAL A 108 1.12 8.93 5.06
N ASN A 109 0.71 8.83 6.31
CA ASN A 109 -0.69 8.92 6.72
C ASN A 109 -1.05 10.37 7.10
N LEU A 110 -0.84 11.28 6.14
CA LEU A 110 -1.21 12.69 6.26
C LEU A 110 -2.29 13.01 5.24
N SER A 111 -3.12 14.00 5.55
CA SER A 111 -3.96 14.65 4.55
C SER A 111 -3.10 15.46 3.58
N GLU A 112 -3.65 15.80 2.42
CA GLU A 112 -2.95 16.64 1.45
C GLU A 112 -2.57 18.01 2.05
N GLU A 113 -3.43 18.57 2.89
CA GLU A 113 -3.20 19.85 3.56
C GLU A 113 -2.04 19.78 4.56
N GLU A 114 -2.03 18.76 5.42
CA GLU A 114 -0.95 18.52 6.38
C GLU A 114 0.39 18.28 5.67
N LEU A 115 0.37 17.49 4.59
CA LEU A 115 1.56 17.21 3.78
C LEU A 115 2.12 18.49 3.15
N ARG A 116 1.24 19.32 2.57
CA ARG A 116 1.60 20.63 2.00
C ARG A 116 2.16 21.58 3.06
N GLN A 117 1.56 21.60 4.24
CA GLN A 117 2.04 22.42 5.35
C GLN A 117 3.44 21.97 5.77
N GLN A 118 3.65 20.69 6.04
CA GLN A 118 4.94 20.12 6.44
C GLN A 118 6.04 20.42 5.41
N LEU A 119 5.74 20.20 4.12
CA LEU A 119 6.71 20.48 3.06
C LEU A 119 7.04 21.98 2.95
N ASN A 120 6.06 22.87 3.07
CA ASN A 120 6.27 24.31 3.09
C ASN A 120 7.12 24.76 4.29
N GLU A 121 6.86 24.23 5.49
CA GLU A 121 7.63 24.51 6.70
C GLU A 121 9.08 24.06 6.55
N ASN A 122 9.29 22.87 6.00
CA ASN A 122 10.64 22.33 5.72
C ASN A 122 11.40 23.22 4.74
N ILE A 123 10.75 23.69 3.66
CA ILE A 123 11.36 24.61 2.68
C ILE A 123 11.72 25.94 3.31
N ARG A 124 10.79 26.56 4.06
CA ARG A 124 11.02 27.85 4.73
C ARG A 124 12.16 27.79 5.75
N SER A 125 12.26 26.69 6.48
CA SER A 125 13.28 26.47 7.50
C SER A 125 14.66 26.17 6.89
N ASN A 126 14.71 25.69 5.64
CA ASN A 126 15.94 25.25 4.99
C ASN A 126 16.04 25.74 3.53
N PRO A 127 15.97 27.05 3.26
CA PRO A 127 15.80 27.58 1.89
C PRO A 127 16.99 27.27 0.95
N LYS A 128 18.19 27.14 1.51
CA LYS A 128 19.42 26.84 0.75
C LYS A 128 19.73 25.34 0.64
N LYS A 129 18.95 24.49 1.30
CA LYS A 129 19.18 23.04 1.27
C LYS A 129 18.69 22.47 -0.07
N MET A 130 19.43 21.51 -0.62
CA MET A 130 18.95 20.80 -1.81
C MET A 130 17.67 20.04 -1.47
N ILE A 131 16.72 20.04 -2.39
CA ILE A 131 15.41 19.38 -2.19
C ILE A 131 15.58 17.88 -1.88
N SER A 132 16.56 17.23 -2.49
CA SER A 132 16.89 15.82 -2.18
C SER A 132 17.27 15.57 -0.73
N ASN A 133 17.79 16.58 -0.04
CA ASN A 133 18.21 16.49 1.37
C ASN A 133 17.14 17.05 2.34
N LEU A 134 16.03 17.57 1.80
CA LEU A 134 14.96 18.10 2.62
C LEU A 134 14.19 16.96 3.29
N GLY A 135 13.71 16.01 2.49
CA GLY A 135 12.95 14.87 2.98
C GLY A 135 11.56 15.22 3.52
N LEU A 136 10.87 14.19 3.91
CA LEU A 136 9.65 14.25 4.72
C LEU A 136 9.81 13.26 5.88
N ASP A 137 9.21 13.57 7.03
CA ASP A 137 9.24 12.69 8.18
C ASP A 137 8.58 11.35 7.85
N GLY A 138 9.22 10.26 8.26
CA GLY A 138 8.78 8.91 7.96
C GLY A 138 9.06 8.41 6.53
N VAL A 139 9.62 9.24 5.65
CA VAL A 139 9.98 8.88 4.27
C VAL A 139 11.49 8.63 4.16
N PRO A 140 11.93 7.38 3.93
CA PRO A 140 13.34 7.07 3.71
C PRO A 140 13.94 7.81 2.51
N LYS A 141 15.22 8.16 2.59
CA LYS A 141 15.93 8.94 1.56
C LYS A 141 15.76 8.35 0.14
N ARG A 142 15.90 7.05 -0.04
CA ARG A 142 15.75 6.39 -1.35
C ARG A 142 14.33 6.57 -1.90
N LEU A 143 13.31 6.51 -1.04
CA LEU A 143 11.93 6.74 -1.44
C LEU A 143 11.69 8.22 -1.78
N TRP A 144 12.27 9.13 -1.01
CA TRP A 144 12.19 10.56 -1.31
C TRP A 144 12.80 10.91 -2.67
N ASP A 145 13.97 10.38 -2.99
CA ASP A 145 14.61 10.57 -4.30
C ASP A 145 13.78 10.00 -5.44
N PHE A 146 13.13 8.87 -5.22
CA PHE A 146 12.19 8.28 -6.17
C PHE A 146 10.97 9.20 -6.41
N ILE A 147 10.38 9.76 -5.36
CA ILE A 147 9.26 10.71 -5.47
C ILE A 147 9.68 11.93 -6.27
N LEU A 148 10.85 12.52 -5.98
CA LEU A 148 11.37 13.66 -6.72
C LEU A 148 11.61 13.33 -8.20
N SER A 149 12.14 12.16 -8.50
CA SER A 149 12.33 11.67 -9.87
C SER A 149 11.01 11.56 -10.62
N ARG A 150 9.97 11.01 -9.99
CA ARG A 150 8.63 10.92 -10.58
C ARG A 150 7.98 12.28 -10.77
N ALA A 151 8.20 13.20 -9.85
CA ALA A 151 7.77 14.59 -9.95
C ALA A 151 8.56 15.39 -11.00
N GLN A 152 9.60 14.79 -11.60
CA GLN A 152 10.52 15.45 -12.52
C GLN A 152 11.20 16.68 -11.91
N THR A 153 11.46 16.61 -10.60
CA THR A 153 12.12 17.68 -9.85
C THR A 153 13.62 17.37 -9.74
N PRO A 154 14.50 18.26 -10.24
CA PRO A 154 15.95 18.03 -10.14
C PRO A 154 16.42 17.92 -8.70
N VAL A 155 17.09 16.83 -8.35
CA VAL A 155 17.55 16.54 -6.97
C VAL A 155 18.54 17.56 -6.43
N SER A 156 19.27 18.27 -7.33
CA SER A 156 20.24 19.32 -6.99
C SER A 156 19.63 20.71 -6.83
N LYS A 157 18.33 20.86 -7.05
CA LYS A 157 17.65 22.15 -6.92
C LYS A 157 17.58 22.58 -5.46
N GLN A 158 17.81 23.87 -5.18
CA GLN A 158 17.58 24.41 -3.83
C GLN A 158 16.10 24.44 -3.52
N SER A 159 15.74 24.19 -2.28
CA SER A 159 14.34 24.09 -1.86
C SER A 159 13.56 25.40 -2.08
N ALA A 160 14.22 26.57 -1.92
CA ALA A 160 13.62 27.88 -2.17
C ALA A 160 13.33 28.14 -3.66
N ASP A 161 13.99 27.44 -4.57
CA ASP A 161 13.85 27.61 -6.03
C ASP A 161 12.74 26.73 -6.63
N LEU A 162 12.03 25.96 -5.79
CA LEU A 162 10.88 25.16 -6.24
C LEU A 162 9.78 26.05 -6.78
N SER A 163 9.43 25.85 -8.03
CA SER A 163 8.23 26.45 -8.59
C SER A 163 6.96 25.87 -7.97
N LYS A 164 5.87 26.63 -7.98
CA LYS A 164 4.54 26.13 -7.54
C LYS A 164 4.13 24.86 -8.30
N TYR A 165 4.50 24.74 -9.56
CA TYR A 165 4.20 23.57 -10.38
C TYR A 165 4.94 22.33 -9.91
N GLU A 166 6.25 22.42 -9.62
CA GLU A 166 7.06 21.33 -9.10
C GLU A 166 6.59 20.93 -7.70
N PHE A 167 6.32 21.91 -6.83
CA PHE A 167 5.77 21.66 -5.50
C PHE A 167 4.45 20.87 -5.53
N ASN A 168 3.58 21.15 -6.49
CA ASN A 168 2.30 20.44 -6.64
C ASN A 168 2.44 19.03 -7.23
N LYS A 169 3.61 18.68 -7.76
CA LYS A 169 3.90 17.34 -8.29
C LYS A 169 4.54 16.40 -7.25
N ILE A 170 5.18 16.97 -6.24
CA ILE A 170 5.75 16.26 -5.10
C ILE A 170 4.64 15.83 -4.13
#